data_c5263b3db0dd9235593662ca51375adc
#
_entry.id   c5263b3db0dd9235593662ca51375adc
#
_cell.length_a   1.000
_cell.length_b   1.000
_cell.length_c   1.000
_cell.angle_alpha   90.00
_cell.angle_beta   90.00
_cell.angle_gamma   90.00
#
_symmetry.space_group_name_H-M   'P 1'
#
loop_
_entity.id
_entity.type
_entity.pdbx_description
1 polymer ?
#
loop_
_entity_poly.entity_id
_entity_poly.type
_entity_poly.pdbx_seq_one_letter_code
_entity_poly.pdbx_strand_id
1 'polypeptide(L)'
;QLSARPRTLIGKQVAQLRRQGWTPAVIYGHRSEPAHLCVATAELERLLGTAGTSQLVQIRVEGEAEARMALVRQLQRHVTRHTLLHADFIQVRMDEVVRSEVRLVLVGEPTAVEHHDAVLDHGLSSLYVEALPGDLPAEIEVDVSCLEKIGDAIVVGDLVLGSKVQVLTGADEVVARLTALGRGAAAEEMGAEVEAE
;
A
#
# COMPACT_ATOMS: atom_id res chain seq x y z
N GLN A 1 -16.86 -6.55 6.13
CA GLN A 1 -17.17 -7.98 6.09
C GLN A 1 -17.16 -8.44 4.63
N LEU A 2 -16.59 -9.62 4.34
CA LEU A 2 -16.41 -10.16 3.00
C LEU A 2 -16.91 -11.60 2.95
N SER A 3 -17.77 -11.92 1.97
CA SER A 3 -18.26 -13.28 1.77
C SER A 3 -17.33 -14.05 0.83
N ALA A 4 -16.92 -15.24 1.24
CA ALA A 4 -16.02 -16.10 0.48
C ALA A 4 -16.59 -17.50 0.29
N ARG A 5 -16.32 -18.12 -0.84
CA ARG A 5 -16.68 -19.49 -1.15
C ARG A 5 -15.43 -20.36 -1.26
N PRO A 6 -15.46 -21.58 -0.72
CA PRO A 6 -14.35 -22.52 -0.93
C PRO A 6 -14.27 -22.90 -2.42
N ARG A 7 -13.06 -23.01 -2.95
CA ARG A 7 -12.83 -23.41 -4.35
C ARG A 7 -11.97 -24.66 -4.45
N THR A 8 -12.34 -25.53 -5.38
CA THR A 8 -11.56 -26.70 -5.78
C THR A 8 -10.83 -26.49 -7.10
N LEU A 9 -11.25 -25.49 -7.88
CA LEU A 9 -10.66 -25.16 -9.18
C LEU A 9 -9.28 -24.51 -8.99
N ILE A 10 -8.25 -25.11 -9.60
CA ILE A 10 -6.85 -24.68 -9.52
C ILE A 10 -6.28 -24.54 -10.95
N GLY A 11 -5.22 -23.77 -11.09
CA GLY A 11 -4.49 -23.60 -12.34
C GLY A 11 -5.28 -22.86 -13.42
N LYS A 12 -5.27 -23.34 -14.66
CA LYS A 12 -5.85 -22.65 -15.83
C LYS A 12 -7.36 -22.45 -15.74
N GLN A 13 -8.07 -23.29 -15.00
CA GLN A 13 -9.54 -23.23 -14.85
C GLN A 13 -9.99 -21.99 -14.05
N VAL A 14 -9.11 -21.38 -13.28
CA VAL A 14 -9.38 -20.16 -12.51
C VAL A 14 -9.73 -18.96 -13.43
N ALA A 15 -9.32 -18.97 -14.69
CA ALA A 15 -9.69 -17.95 -15.66
C ALA A 15 -11.21 -17.86 -15.87
N GLN A 16 -11.94 -18.97 -15.73
CA GLN A 16 -13.40 -19.01 -15.83
C GLN A 16 -14.06 -18.29 -14.66
N LEU A 17 -13.56 -18.44 -13.43
CA LEU A 17 -14.06 -17.75 -12.25
C LEU A 17 -13.96 -16.22 -12.42
N ARG A 18 -12.82 -15.75 -12.93
CA ARG A 18 -12.61 -14.29 -13.16
C ARG A 18 -13.61 -13.73 -14.18
N ARG A 19 -13.95 -14.50 -15.24
CA ARG A 19 -14.97 -14.08 -16.23
C ARG A 19 -16.37 -14.01 -15.63
N GLN A 20 -16.63 -14.76 -14.56
CA GLN A 20 -17.91 -14.79 -13.84
C GLN A 20 -17.96 -13.73 -12.72
N GLY A 21 -16.94 -12.86 -12.60
CA GLY A 21 -16.89 -11.83 -11.58
C GLY A 21 -16.39 -12.31 -10.20
N TRP A 22 -15.70 -13.46 -10.15
CA TRP A 22 -15.11 -14.01 -8.94
C TRP A 22 -13.59 -13.85 -8.95
N THR A 23 -13.04 -13.26 -7.93
CA THR A 23 -11.59 -13.17 -7.72
C THR A 23 -11.12 -14.36 -6.90
N PRO A 24 -10.17 -15.18 -7.42
CA PRO A 24 -9.56 -16.23 -6.64
C PRO A 24 -8.75 -15.63 -5.50
N ALA A 25 -8.84 -16.24 -4.33
CA ALA A 25 -8.14 -15.83 -3.14
C ALA A 25 -7.56 -17.03 -2.41
N VAL A 26 -6.60 -16.76 -1.53
CA VAL A 26 -6.05 -17.73 -0.58
C VAL A 26 -6.03 -17.07 0.79
N ILE A 27 -6.47 -17.79 1.81
CA ILE A 27 -6.30 -17.40 3.20
C ILE A 27 -5.33 -18.37 3.86
N TYR A 28 -4.32 -17.84 4.52
CA TYR A 28 -3.32 -18.60 5.27
C TYR A 28 -2.93 -17.85 6.54
N GLY A 29 -2.32 -18.50 7.50
CA GLY A 29 -1.89 -17.84 8.74
C GLY A 29 -1.21 -18.79 9.69
N HIS A 30 -0.76 -18.24 10.82
CA HIS A 30 -0.10 -19.02 11.86
C HIS A 30 -1.08 -20.03 12.44
N ARG A 31 -0.75 -21.32 12.36
CA ARG A 31 -1.54 -22.47 12.87
C ARG A 31 -2.88 -22.73 12.16
N SER A 32 -3.12 -22.17 10.97
CA SER A 32 -4.27 -22.53 10.15
C SER A 32 -3.81 -23.10 8.80
N GLU A 33 -4.51 -24.13 8.32
CA GLU A 33 -4.24 -24.67 7.00
C GLU A 33 -4.64 -23.66 5.92
N PRO A 34 -3.82 -23.51 4.86
CA PRO A 34 -4.16 -22.63 3.76
C PRO A 34 -5.46 -23.09 3.07
N ALA A 35 -6.41 -22.16 2.95
CA ALA A 35 -7.69 -22.43 2.29
C ALA A 35 -7.78 -21.66 0.98
N HIS A 36 -8.16 -22.37 -0.08
CA HIS A 36 -8.43 -21.76 -1.38
C HIS A 36 -9.86 -21.25 -1.44
N LEU A 37 -10.01 -19.96 -1.68
CA LEU A 37 -11.29 -19.28 -1.69
C LEU A 37 -11.53 -18.56 -3.02
N CYS A 38 -12.76 -18.18 -3.26
CA CYS A 38 -13.14 -17.18 -4.24
C CYS A 38 -14.07 -16.14 -3.60
N VAL A 39 -13.89 -14.90 -3.99
CA VAL A 39 -14.60 -13.74 -3.46
C VAL A 39 -15.22 -12.97 -4.60
N ALA A 40 -16.40 -12.39 -4.40
CA ALA A 40 -17.02 -11.53 -5.40
C ALA A 40 -16.12 -10.32 -5.66
N THR A 41 -15.70 -10.11 -6.91
CA THR A 41 -14.76 -9.05 -7.30
C THR A 41 -15.28 -7.66 -6.88
N ALA A 42 -16.57 -7.39 -7.08
CA ALA A 42 -17.18 -6.11 -6.72
C ALA A 42 -17.18 -5.82 -5.21
N GLU A 43 -17.37 -6.86 -4.36
CA GLU A 43 -17.29 -6.71 -2.91
C GLU A 43 -15.86 -6.44 -2.46
N LEU A 44 -14.89 -7.15 -3.06
CA LEU A 44 -13.48 -6.96 -2.75
C LEU A 44 -12.98 -5.57 -3.19
N GLU A 45 -13.36 -5.11 -4.38
CA GLU A 45 -13.00 -3.76 -4.86
C GLU A 45 -13.58 -2.66 -3.99
N ARG A 46 -14.84 -2.80 -3.56
CA ARG A 46 -15.48 -1.85 -2.65
C ARG A 46 -14.77 -1.81 -1.29
N LEU A 47 -14.41 -2.98 -0.76
CA LEU A 47 -13.69 -3.08 0.50
C LEU A 47 -12.32 -2.39 0.40
N LEU A 48 -11.58 -2.65 -0.66
CA LEU A 48 -10.27 -2.05 -0.88
C LEU A 48 -10.32 -0.54 -1.10
N GLY A 49 -11.37 -0.04 -1.73
CA GLY A 49 -11.58 1.40 -1.93
C GLY A 49 -11.87 2.15 -0.64
N THR A 50 -12.51 1.48 0.34
CA THR A 50 -12.88 2.12 1.62
C THR A 50 -11.83 1.89 2.71
N ALA A 51 -11.19 0.72 2.71
CA ALA A 51 -10.40 0.24 3.85
C ALA A 51 -8.89 0.14 3.56
N GLY A 52 -8.49 0.30 2.31
CA GLY A 52 -7.10 0.04 1.92
C GLY A 52 -6.69 -1.43 2.09
N THR A 53 -5.39 -1.67 2.19
CA THR A 53 -4.82 -3.02 2.36
C THR A 53 -4.50 -3.36 3.83
N SER A 54 -4.39 -2.36 4.70
CA SER A 54 -3.93 -2.53 6.09
C SER A 54 -5.07 -2.79 7.07
N GLN A 55 -6.33 -2.65 6.65
CA GLN A 55 -7.47 -2.81 7.53
C GLN A 55 -7.85 -4.27 7.74
N LEU A 56 -8.27 -4.60 8.96
CA LEU A 56 -8.83 -5.89 9.32
C LEU A 56 -10.12 -6.18 8.56
N VAL A 57 -10.14 -7.34 7.91
CA VAL A 57 -11.29 -7.84 7.15
C VAL A 57 -11.83 -9.09 7.81
N GLN A 58 -13.12 -9.08 8.11
CA GLN A 58 -13.83 -10.27 8.56
C GLN A 58 -14.29 -11.07 7.34
N ILE A 59 -13.71 -12.25 7.12
CA ILE A 59 -14.02 -13.16 6.01
C ILE A 59 -14.95 -14.26 6.50
N ARG A 60 -16.15 -14.32 5.94
CA ARG A 60 -17.11 -15.39 6.18
C ARG A 60 -17.02 -16.40 5.06
N VAL A 61 -16.51 -17.59 5.38
CA VAL A 61 -16.40 -18.68 4.42
C VAL A 61 -17.70 -19.49 4.42
N GLU A 62 -18.25 -19.73 3.23
CA GLU A 62 -19.47 -20.53 3.08
C GLU A 62 -19.23 -21.96 3.57
N GLY A 63 -20.04 -22.44 4.53
CA GLY A 63 -19.89 -23.74 5.16
C GLY A 63 -19.10 -23.73 6.48
N GLU A 64 -18.51 -22.60 6.89
CA GLU A 64 -17.89 -22.43 8.20
C GLU A 64 -18.81 -21.66 9.15
N ALA A 65 -18.84 -22.07 10.41
CA ALA A 65 -19.66 -21.43 11.44
C ALA A 65 -19.06 -20.08 11.90
N GLU A 66 -17.73 -19.97 11.91
CA GLU A 66 -17.00 -18.81 12.40
C GLU A 66 -16.40 -17.99 11.26
N ALA A 67 -16.46 -16.67 11.39
CA ALA A 67 -15.79 -15.78 10.48
C ALA A 67 -14.31 -15.66 10.86
N ARG A 68 -13.44 -15.65 9.85
CA ARG A 68 -11.99 -15.53 10.03
C ARG A 68 -11.59 -14.06 9.95
N MET A 69 -10.79 -13.60 10.93
CA MET A 69 -10.19 -12.28 10.88
C MET A 69 -8.90 -12.34 10.07
N ALA A 70 -8.79 -11.49 9.06
CA ALA A 70 -7.64 -11.49 8.15
C ALA A 70 -7.27 -10.07 7.72
N LEU A 71 -6.01 -9.91 7.32
CA LEU A 71 -5.49 -8.72 6.61
C LEU A 71 -5.26 -9.07 5.14
N VAL A 72 -5.37 -8.08 4.27
CA VAL A 72 -4.98 -8.24 2.87
C VAL A 72 -3.46 -8.16 2.80
N ARG A 73 -2.81 -9.26 2.43
CA ARG A 73 -1.34 -9.31 2.34
C ARG A 73 -0.82 -8.88 0.98
N GLN A 74 -1.48 -9.35 -0.07
CA GLN A 74 -1.07 -9.04 -1.44
C GLN A 74 -2.28 -9.02 -2.37
N LEU A 75 -2.25 -8.10 -3.31
CA LEU A 75 -3.23 -7.99 -4.38
C LEU A 75 -2.52 -8.01 -5.72
N GLN A 76 -2.97 -8.89 -6.59
CA GLN A 76 -2.49 -8.92 -7.96
C GLN A 76 -3.56 -8.30 -8.87
N ARG A 77 -3.15 -7.29 -9.64
CA ARG A 77 -3.99 -6.63 -10.64
C ARG A 77 -3.44 -6.84 -12.04
N HIS A 78 -4.34 -6.89 -13.00
CA HIS A 78 -3.94 -6.93 -14.41
C HIS A 78 -3.36 -5.57 -14.80
N VAL A 79 -2.16 -5.56 -15.41
CA VAL A 79 -1.40 -4.33 -15.69
C VAL A 79 -2.19 -3.30 -16.51
N THR A 80 -2.87 -3.76 -17.56
CA THR A 80 -3.61 -2.87 -18.47
C THR A 80 -5.08 -2.67 -18.12
N ARG A 81 -5.74 -3.71 -17.58
CA ARG A 81 -7.19 -3.67 -17.28
C ARG A 81 -7.49 -3.28 -15.84
N HIS A 82 -6.48 -3.24 -14.98
CA HIS A 82 -6.55 -2.99 -13.54
C HIS A 82 -7.51 -3.91 -12.76
N THR A 83 -8.05 -4.95 -13.42
CA THR A 83 -8.92 -5.94 -12.79
C THR A 83 -8.15 -6.81 -11.81
N LEU A 84 -8.78 -7.17 -10.69
CA LEU A 84 -8.19 -8.06 -9.69
C LEU A 84 -7.97 -9.47 -10.27
N LEU A 85 -6.75 -9.97 -10.14
CA LEU A 85 -6.35 -11.32 -10.57
C LEU A 85 -6.29 -12.29 -9.40
N HIS A 86 -5.79 -11.86 -8.25
CA HIS A 86 -5.63 -12.67 -7.05
C HIS A 86 -5.62 -11.80 -5.81
N ALA A 87 -6.05 -12.35 -4.68
CA ALA A 87 -5.96 -11.73 -3.37
C ALA A 87 -5.45 -12.74 -2.35
N ASP A 88 -4.42 -12.34 -1.62
CA ASP A 88 -3.83 -13.11 -0.54
C ASP A 88 -4.24 -12.51 0.79
N PHE A 89 -4.83 -13.32 1.65
CA PHE A 89 -5.25 -12.95 2.98
C PHE A 89 -4.39 -13.67 4.01
N ILE A 90 -3.89 -12.93 4.98
CA ILE A 90 -3.25 -13.52 6.15
C ILE A 90 -4.23 -13.51 7.32
N GLN A 91 -4.54 -14.68 7.83
CA GLN A 91 -5.36 -14.81 9.04
C GLN A 91 -4.55 -14.34 10.24
N VAL A 92 -5.10 -13.42 11.01
CA VAL A 92 -4.43 -12.81 12.15
C VAL A 92 -5.20 -13.08 13.44
N ARG A 93 -4.47 -13.04 14.54
CA ARG A 93 -5.02 -13.07 15.90
C ARG A 93 -4.85 -11.68 16.50
N MET A 94 -5.81 -11.26 17.31
CA MET A 94 -5.77 -9.93 17.93
C MET A 94 -4.62 -9.75 18.93
N ASP A 95 -4.07 -10.88 19.41
CA ASP A 95 -3.03 -10.91 20.44
C ASP A 95 -1.59 -10.94 19.86
N GLU A 96 -1.44 -11.08 18.55
CA GLU A 96 -0.14 -11.20 17.90
C GLU A 96 0.15 -9.98 17.05
N VAL A 97 1.37 -9.44 17.16
CA VAL A 97 1.83 -8.33 16.30
C VAL A 97 1.98 -8.80 14.87
N VAL A 98 1.58 -7.97 13.94
CA VAL A 98 1.66 -8.26 12.51
C VAL A 98 2.41 -7.16 11.78
N ARG A 99 3.11 -7.56 10.72
CA ARG A 99 3.80 -6.65 9.81
C ARG A 99 2.91 -6.41 8.60
N SER A 100 2.60 -5.17 8.36
CA SER A 100 1.79 -4.76 7.22
C SER A 100 2.43 -3.57 6.50
N GLU A 101 2.10 -3.46 5.23
CA GLU A 101 2.44 -2.32 4.41
C GLU A 101 1.28 -1.33 4.45
N VAL A 102 1.55 -0.12 4.93
CA VAL A 102 0.57 0.97 5.06
C VAL A 102 0.87 2.04 4.02
N ARG A 103 -0.14 2.46 3.29
CA ARG A 103 -0.01 3.51 2.27
C ARG A 103 0.17 4.87 2.91
N LEU A 104 1.04 5.68 2.29
CA LEU A 104 1.20 7.10 2.57
C LEU A 104 0.26 7.92 1.67
N VAL A 105 -0.42 8.89 2.26
CA VAL A 105 -1.26 9.85 1.55
C VAL A 105 -0.72 11.24 1.85
N LEU A 106 -0.20 11.90 0.81
CA LEU A 106 0.26 13.27 0.93
C LEU A 106 -0.95 14.21 0.96
N VAL A 107 -1.01 15.07 1.97
CA VAL A 107 -2.08 16.03 2.21
C VAL A 107 -1.49 17.45 2.17
N GLY A 108 -2.23 18.38 1.56
CA GLY A 108 -1.79 19.76 1.37
C GLY A 108 -1.03 20.00 0.07
N GLU A 109 -0.74 21.24 -0.20
CA GLU A 109 0.05 21.70 -1.35
C GLU A 109 1.22 22.55 -0.86
N PRO A 110 2.47 22.23 -1.24
CA PRO A 110 3.62 23.03 -0.85
C PRO A 110 3.59 24.40 -1.54
N THR A 111 3.88 25.46 -0.82
CA THR A 111 3.88 26.86 -1.33
C THR A 111 4.82 27.05 -2.53
N ALA A 112 5.93 26.34 -2.57
CA ALA A 112 6.88 26.39 -3.69
C ALA A 112 6.33 25.79 -5.00
N VAL A 113 5.38 24.87 -4.92
CA VAL A 113 4.70 24.30 -6.11
C VAL A 113 3.69 25.29 -6.67
N GLU A 114 2.99 26.04 -5.82
CA GLU A 114 2.06 27.10 -6.25
C GLU A 114 2.74 28.17 -7.11
N HIS A 115 4.00 28.49 -6.82
CA HIS A 115 4.79 29.45 -7.59
C HIS A 115 5.44 28.86 -8.85
N HIS A 116 5.19 27.61 -9.19
CA HIS A 116 5.70 26.90 -10.37
C HIS A 116 7.23 26.78 -10.45
N ASP A 117 7.92 26.96 -9.34
CA ASP A 117 9.38 26.89 -9.25
C ASP A 117 9.89 25.49 -8.85
N ALA A 118 9.01 24.65 -8.30
CA ALA A 118 9.36 23.33 -7.79
C ALA A 118 8.33 22.26 -8.19
N VAL A 119 8.78 21.02 -8.16
CA VAL A 119 7.95 19.81 -8.32
C VAL A 119 8.06 18.97 -7.07
N LEU A 120 6.93 18.50 -6.58
CA LEU A 120 6.88 17.53 -5.48
C LEU A 120 7.23 16.14 -6.03
N ASP A 121 8.39 15.62 -5.62
CA ASP A 121 8.85 14.28 -5.95
C ASP A 121 8.42 13.32 -4.83
N HIS A 122 7.70 12.26 -5.22
CA HIS A 122 7.23 11.23 -4.31
C HIS A 122 8.31 10.15 -4.17
N GLY A 123 8.93 10.02 -3.01
CA GLY A 123 9.89 8.97 -2.70
C GLY A 123 9.17 7.66 -2.38
N LEU A 124 8.70 7.51 -1.15
CA LEU A 124 7.97 6.33 -0.70
C LEU A 124 6.46 6.52 -0.86
N SER A 125 5.79 5.50 -1.36
CA SER A 125 4.32 5.44 -1.43
C SER A 125 3.69 4.64 -0.29
N SER A 126 4.50 3.87 0.44
CA SER A 126 4.06 3.01 1.54
C SER A 126 5.18 2.78 2.56
N LEU A 127 4.82 2.45 3.79
CA LEU A 127 5.73 2.09 4.88
C LEU A 127 5.44 0.70 5.41
N TYR A 128 6.50 -0.02 5.78
CA TYR A 128 6.38 -1.25 6.55
C TYR A 128 6.28 -0.93 8.04
N VAL A 129 5.18 -1.34 8.64
CA VAL A 129 4.92 -1.12 10.06
C VAL A 129 4.60 -2.45 10.76
N GLU A 130 4.94 -2.50 12.05
CA GLU A 130 4.62 -3.60 12.94
C GLU A 130 3.72 -3.08 14.06
N ALA A 131 2.53 -3.66 14.20
CA ALA A 131 1.57 -3.27 15.23
C ALA A 131 0.60 -4.44 15.53
N LEU A 132 -0.22 -4.28 16.56
CA LEU A 132 -1.37 -5.17 16.76
C LEU A 132 -2.41 -4.91 15.65
N PRO A 133 -3.16 -5.95 15.21
CA PRO A 133 -4.13 -5.80 14.13
C PRO A 133 -5.19 -4.73 14.35
N GLY A 134 -5.55 -4.46 15.62
CA GLY A 134 -6.50 -3.41 15.97
C GLY A 134 -5.94 -1.98 16.00
N ASP A 135 -4.62 -1.85 16.04
CA ASP A 135 -3.92 -0.55 16.11
C ASP A 135 -3.28 -0.15 14.76
N LEU A 136 -3.43 -0.98 13.71
CA LEU A 136 -2.95 -0.69 12.37
C LEU A 136 -3.76 0.45 11.73
N PRO A 137 -3.13 1.55 11.29
CA PRO A 137 -3.83 2.59 10.54
C PRO A 137 -4.15 2.11 9.13
N ALA A 138 -5.27 2.57 8.57
CA ALA A 138 -5.64 2.28 7.18
C ALA A 138 -4.71 2.99 6.18
N GLU A 139 -4.33 4.22 6.52
CA GLU A 139 -3.40 5.07 5.77
C GLU A 139 -2.69 6.01 6.74
N ILE A 140 -1.57 6.55 6.31
CA ILE A 140 -0.78 7.53 7.06
C ILE A 140 -0.80 8.83 6.26
N GLU A 141 -1.43 9.86 6.82
CA GLU A 141 -1.46 11.18 6.23
C GLU A 141 -0.14 11.90 6.53
N VAL A 142 0.46 12.46 5.48
CA VAL A 142 1.70 13.24 5.55
C VAL A 142 1.41 14.64 5.03
N ASP A 143 1.51 15.63 5.91
CA ASP A 143 1.32 17.03 5.55
C ASP A 143 2.57 17.56 4.83
N VAL A 144 2.40 17.87 3.54
CA VAL A 144 3.47 18.43 2.70
C VAL A 144 3.44 19.95 2.63
N SER A 145 2.48 20.61 3.29
CA SER A 145 2.39 22.08 3.34
C SER A 145 3.58 22.71 4.06
N CYS A 146 4.29 21.96 4.89
CA CYS A 146 5.49 22.40 5.59
C CYS A 146 6.72 22.57 4.68
N LEU A 147 6.68 22.07 3.44
CA LEU A 147 7.77 22.19 2.48
C LEU A 147 7.74 23.57 1.80
N GLU A 148 8.70 24.44 2.13
CA GLU A 148 8.72 25.83 1.65
C GLU A 148 9.77 26.04 0.55
N LYS A 149 10.88 25.31 0.58
CA LYS A 149 12.04 25.56 -0.28
C LYS A 149 12.40 24.37 -1.14
N ILE A 150 12.96 24.64 -2.31
CA ILE A 150 13.59 23.62 -3.15
C ILE A 150 14.72 22.95 -2.35
N GLY A 151 14.68 21.62 -2.27
CA GLY A 151 15.60 20.82 -1.49
C GLY A 151 15.05 20.35 -0.15
N ASP A 152 13.93 20.91 0.33
CA ASP A 152 13.26 20.42 1.54
C ASP A 152 12.73 19.00 1.28
N ALA A 153 12.87 18.15 2.28
CA ALA A 153 12.43 16.75 2.23
C ALA A 153 11.81 16.34 3.56
N ILE A 154 10.81 15.50 3.49
CA ILE A 154 10.22 14.81 4.64
C ILE A 154 10.77 13.40 4.66
N VAL A 155 11.34 12.99 5.77
CA VAL A 155 11.85 11.64 6.00
C VAL A 155 10.91 10.85 6.90
N VAL A 156 11.05 9.52 6.87
CA VAL A 156 10.21 8.61 7.68
C VAL A 156 10.29 8.94 9.17
N GLY A 157 11.46 9.41 9.65
CA GLY A 157 11.67 9.80 11.05
C GLY A 157 10.86 11.02 11.52
N ASP A 158 10.40 11.87 10.59
CA ASP A 158 9.60 13.06 10.90
C ASP A 158 8.11 12.76 11.06
N LEU A 159 7.70 11.53 10.70
CA LEU A 159 6.29 11.13 10.75
C LEU A 159 5.83 10.88 12.18
N VAL A 160 4.77 11.57 12.57
CA VAL A 160 4.13 11.37 13.88
C VAL A 160 3.17 10.18 13.79
N LEU A 161 3.65 9.02 14.14
CA LEU A 161 2.85 7.79 14.22
C LEU A 161 2.44 7.52 15.66
N GLY A 162 1.31 6.85 15.85
CA GLY A 162 0.83 6.48 17.18
C GLY A 162 1.87 5.61 17.93
N SER A 163 1.96 5.76 19.25
CA SER A 163 2.94 5.06 20.10
C SER A 163 2.88 3.53 20.05
N LYS A 164 1.83 2.97 19.46
CA LYS A 164 1.60 1.52 19.32
C LYS A 164 2.03 0.94 17.99
N VAL A 165 2.51 1.78 17.07
CA VAL A 165 2.95 1.39 15.74
C VAL A 165 4.46 1.54 15.66
N GLN A 166 5.16 0.46 15.37
CA GLN A 166 6.59 0.46 15.16
C GLN A 166 6.89 0.48 13.66
N VAL A 167 7.66 1.45 13.19
CA VAL A 167 8.12 1.54 11.80
C VAL A 167 9.32 0.62 11.61
N LEU A 168 9.29 -0.18 10.55
CA LEU A 168 10.39 -1.06 10.14
C LEU A 168 11.22 -0.47 9.00
N THR A 169 10.65 0.47 8.25
CA THR A 169 11.32 1.21 7.18
C THR A 169 12.38 2.13 7.78
N GLY A 170 13.49 2.34 7.09
CA GLY A 170 14.59 3.18 7.58
C GLY A 170 14.15 4.61 7.87
N ALA A 171 14.57 5.16 9.02
CA ALA A 171 14.17 6.52 9.43
C ALA A 171 14.67 7.61 8.46
N ASP A 172 15.78 7.35 7.76
CA ASP A 172 16.42 8.27 6.82
C ASP A 172 15.82 8.22 5.40
N GLU A 173 14.87 7.32 5.15
CA GLU A 173 14.23 7.19 3.85
C GLU A 173 13.31 8.38 3.56
N VAL A 174 13.41 8.92 2.33
CA VAL A 174 12.66 10.10 1.91
C VAL A 174 11.26 9.72 1.48
N VAL A 175 10.26 10.34 2.11
CA VAL A 175 8.83 10.19 1.79
C VAL A 175 8.42 11.13 0.67
N ALA A 176 8.80 12.40 0.77
CA ALA A 176 8.53 13.42 -0.23
C ALA A 176 9.64 14.48 -0.20
N ARG A 177 9.95 15.05 -1.35
CA ARG A 177 10.91 16.16 -1.44
C ARG A 177 10.51 17.14 -2.53
N LEU A 178 10.95 18.40 -2.38
CA LEU A 178 10.83 19.43 -3.40
C LEU A 178 12.08 19.45 -4.27
N THR A 179 11.89 19.25 -5.58
CA THR A 179 12.95 19.38 -6.59
C THR A 179 12.67 20.56 -7.50
N ALA A 180 13.72 21.23 -7.96
CA ALA A 180 13.57 22.30 -8.92
C ALA A 180 12.95 21.77 -10.21
N LEU A 181 12.05 22.54 -10.82
CA LEU A 181 11.57 22.24 -12.16
C LEU A 181 12.75 22.40 -13.13
N GLY A 182 13.34 21.28 -13.53
CA GLY A 182 14.58 21.26 -14.30
C GLY A 182 14.45 22.03 -15.63
N ARG A 183 14.88 23.27 -15.61
CA ARG A 183 15.39 23.93 -16.79
C ARG A 183 16.81 23.42 -17.03
N GLY A 184 16.90 22.22 -17.64
CA GLY A 184 18.14 21.77 -18.27
C GLY A 184 19.20 21.18 -17.36
N ALA A 185 19.21 19.88 -17.21
CA ALA A 185 20.42 19.09 -16.98
C ALA A 185 21.45 19.18 -18.14
N ALA A 186 21.34 20.21 -18.97
CA ALA A 186 22.22 20.47 -20.12
C ALA A 186 23.25 21.59 -19.86
N ALA A 187 23.27 22.21 -18.68
CA ALA A 187 24.18 23.32 -18.39
C ALA A 187 25.38 22.95 -17.52
N GLU A 188 25.39 21.81 -16.84
CA GLU A 188 26.54 21.39 -16.01
C GLU A 188 27.59 20.57 -16.75
N GLU A 189 27.28 19.96 -17.89
CA GLU A 189 28.28 19.25 -18.71
C GLU A 189 29.12 20.16 -19.64
N MET A 190 28.74 21.42 -19.84
CA MET A 190 29.53 22.35 -20.67
C MET A 190 30.51 23.23 -19.88
N GLY A 191 30.50 23.15 -18.55
CA GLY A 191 31.42 23.96 -17.72
C GLY A 191 32.76 23.29 -17.37
N ALA A 192 32.91 22.00 -17.63
CA ALA A 192 34.10 21.24 -17.21
C ALA A 192 35.19 21.06 -18.32
N GLU A 193 34.93 21.54 -19.55
CA GLU A 193 35.88 21.36 -20.67
C GLU A 193 36.66 22.62 -21.09
N VAL A 194 36.55 23.72 -20.35
CA VAL A 194 37.28 24.98 -20.75
C VAL A 194 38.44 25.33 -19.81
N GLU A 195 38.81 24.50 -18.85
CA GLU A 195 39.92 24.75 -17.92
C GLU A 195 41.07 23.74 -18.06
N ALA A 196 41.30 23.19 -19.24
CA ALA A 196 42.48 22.35 -19.55
C ALA A 196 43.05 22.69 -20.94
N GLU A 197 43.59 23.93 -21.12
CA GLU A 197 44.57 24.24 -22.16
C GLU A 197 45.55 25.33 -21.69
#